data_19e0691ecec4d2379d8d8efd3f891a5f
#
_entry.id   19e0691ecec4d2379d8d8efd3f891a5f
#
_cell.length_a   1.000
_cell.length_b   1.000
_cell.length_c   1.000
_cell.angle_alpha   90.00
_cell.angle_beta   90.00
_cell.angle_gamma   90.00
#
_symmetry.space_group_name_H-M   'P 1'
#
loop_
_entity.id
_entity.type
_entity.pdbx_description
1 polymer ?
#
loop_
_entity_poly.entity_id
_entity_poly.type
_entity_poly.pdbx_seq_one_letter_code
_entity_poly.pdbx_strand_id
1 'polypeptide(L)'
;APWVNYLGSPAYGAIISNNAGGYSFERSGANGRILRYVFNQFDQPGRYIYLRDDESGDFWSASWQPVAKDLNDYQVKCCHGMGYTRMEASYAGISSKAVYYVPQGKAYEVWALTVTNDSDRDRSLTLTGYAEFTNHSNYEQDQVNLQYTLFITRTYFKGNYIHQMQNEIYNPNSGRFLGLAGAKVDAYCGDRDSFVGTYRSYSNPKGIEEGLKGDLNYNTNSVGALESDIVLQPGETKELTYVLGGQKTEAEITEIISRYEKSGAVEAELAQLKNYWHSKLDNLQVNTPDKNFNNMVNTWNAYNCFITFIWSRAASFQYCGLRNGFGYRDTVQDIQGIIHLAPEMAKKQIVFMLSAQVTNGAGLPLVKYDHKAGQENHPDENDENSVYAKQTGHPSYRADDALWLFPTVYKYISESGDSAFLDEEILYANDGEKGTVYDQIGRAHV
;
A
#
# COMPACT_ATOMS: atom_id res chain seq x y z
N ALA A 1 19.18 1.63 7.59
CA ALA A 1 18.40 1.73 6.36
C ALA A 1 17.09 0.94 6.53
N PRO A 2 15.94 1.44 6.09
CA PRO A 2 14.69 0.72 6.20
C PRO A 2 14.69 -0.50 5.26
N TRP A 3 14.30 -1.65 5.79
CA TRP A 3 13.93 -2.82 5.01
C TRP A 3 12.43 -2.76 4.79
N VAL A 4 11.98 -2.98 3.56
CA VAL A 4 10.58 -2.79 3.19
C VAL A 4 9.93 -4.06 2.70
N ASN A 5 8.62 -4.15 2.91
CA ASN A 5 7.75 -5.15 2.34
C ASN A 5 6.56 -4.49 1.65
N TYR A 6 5.93 -5.21 0.77
CA TYR A 6 4.73 -4.79 0.07
C TYR A 6 3.53 -5.57 0.59
N LEU A 7 2.44 -4.85 0.83
CA LEU A 7 1.17 -5.43 1.24
C LEU A 7 0.15 -5.11 0.15
N GLY A 8 -0.79 -6.01 -0.09
CA GLY A 8 -1.93 -5.68 -0.91
C GLY A 8 -2.13 -6.51 -2.17
N SER A 9 -2.93 -5.93 -3.02
CA SER A 9 -3.44 -6.48 -4.26
C SER A 9 -3.41 -5.39 -5.33
N PRO A 10 -3.78 -5.67 -6.60
CA PRO A 10 -3.89 -4.63 -7.62
C PRO A 10 -4.82 -3.47 -7.25
N ALA A 11 -5.83 -3.71 -6.40
CA ALA A 11 -6.80 -2.68 -5.99
C ALA A 11 -6.30 -1.80 -4.84
N TYR A 12 -5.43 -2.32 -3.96
CA TYR A 12 -4.90 -1.63 -2.79
C TYR A 12 -3.45 -2.03 -2.58
N GLY A 13 -2.56 -1.07 -2.57
CA GLY A 13 -1.15 -1.27 -2.33
C GLY A 13 -0.67 -0.55 -1.08
N ALA A 14 0.27 -1.16 -0.37
CA ALA A 14 0.94 -0.55 0.74
C ALA A 14 2.42 -0.94 0.78
N ILE A 15 3.26 0.00 1.15
CA ILE A 15 4.67 -0.24 1.47
C ILE A 15 4.83 -0.03 2.96
N ILE A 16 5.45 -0.99 3.62
CA ILE A 16 5.73 -0.94 5.05
C ILE A 16 7.20 -1.25 5.31
N SER A 17 7.87 -0.42 6.10
CA SER A 17 9.22 -0.68 6.56
C SER A 17 9.24 -1.54 7.83
N ASN A 18 10.45 -1.99 8.21
CA ASN A 18 10.69 -2.65 9.49
C ASN A 18 10.44 -1.76 10.72
N ASN A 19 10.10 -0.49 10.52
CA ASN A 19 9.74 0.47 11.56
C ASN A 19 8.27 0.95 11.44
N ALA A 20 7.43 0.23 10.69
CA ALA A 20 6.05 0.58 10.35
C ALA A 20 5.89 1.89 9.55
N GLY A 21 6.95 2.47 9.04
CA GLY A 21 6.92 3.60 8.11
C GLY A 21 6.37 3.21 6.76
N GLY A 22 6.13 4.21 5.91
CA GLY A 22 5.66 4.00 4.55
C GLY A 22 4.25 4.53 4.30
N TYR A 23 3.67 4.13 3.16
CA TYR A 23 2.39 4.67 2.69
C TYR A 23 1.49 3.60 2.12
N SER A 24 0.23 3.97 1.90
CA SER A 24 -0.77 3.13 1.23
C SER A 24 -1.61 3.94 0.26
N PHE A 25 -2.22 3.23 -0.69
CA PHE A 25 -3.02 3.81 -1.75
C PHE A 25 -4.05 2.83 -2.31
N GLU A 26 -5.16 3.36 -2.83
CA GLU A 26 -6.10 2.62 -3.67
C GLU A 26 -5.76 2.86 -5.14
N ARG A 27 -5.65 1.80 -5.94
CA ARG A 27 -5.35 1.77 -7.38
C ARG A 27 -4.02 2.43 -7.77
N SER A 28 -3.80 3.70 -7.42
CA SER A 28 -2.64 4.48 -7.84
C SER A 28 -2.01 5.22 -6.67
N GLY A 29 -0.71 5.09 -6.49
CA GLY A 29 0.04 5.86 -5.50
C GLY A 29 0.02 7.36 -5.75
N ALA A 30 -0.18 7.80 -7.00
CA ALA A 30 -0.29 9.20 -7.36
C ALA A 30 -1.68 9.79 -7.10
N ASN A 31 -2.76 9.03 -7.39
CA ASN A 31 -4.13 9.55 -7.37
C ASN A 31 -5.07 8.80 -6.40
N GLY A 32 -4.55 7.97 -5.53
CA GLY A 32 -5.31 7.20 -4.55
C GLY A 32 -4.63 7.14 -3.19
N ARG A 33 -3.75 8.07 -2.90
CA ARG A 33 -2.95 8.09 -1.68
C ARG A 33 -3.84 8.16 -0.43
N ILE A 34 -3.53 7.32 0.55
CA ILE A 34 -4.24 7.23 1.83
C ILE A 34 -3.37 7.78 2.95
N LEU A 35 -2.22 7.17 3.18
CA LEU A 35 -1.27 7.62 4.18
C LEU A 35 -0.29 8.62 3.60
N ARG A 36 -0.06 9.69 4.34
CA ARG A 36 1.00 10.64 4.04
C ARG A 36 2.35 10.00 4.30
N TYR A 37 3.27 10.22 3.38
CA TYR A 37 4.66 9.83 3.51
C TYR A 37 5.52 10.89 2.83
N VAL A 38 6.51 11.38 3.54
CA VAL A 38 7.50 12.31 3.01
C VAL A 38 8.84 11.57 2.99
N PHE A 39 9.50 11.52 1.83
CA PHE A 39 10.81 10.89 1.73
C PHE A 39 11.79 11.54 2.71
N ASN A 40 12.21 10.79 3.72
CA ASN A 40 13.14 11.22 4.74
C ASN A 40 13.91 10.05 5.35
N GLN A 41 15.00 10.36 6.04
CA GLN A 41 15.88 9.34 6.63
C GLN A 41 15.28 8.60 7.84
N PHE A 42 14.21 9.11 8.42
CA PHE A 42 13.55 8.51 9.59
C PHE A 42 12.37 7.63 9.22
N ASP A 43 12.04 7.53 7.94
CA ASP A 43 10.94 6.70 7.46
C ASP A 43 9.57 7.07 8.07
N GLN A 44 9.27 8.38 8.13
CA GLN A 44 8.08 8.94 8.78
C GLN A 44 7.22 9.76 7.81
N PRO A 45 5.92 9.90 8.13
CA PRO A 45 5.14 9.17 9.13
C PRO A 45 4.84 7.73 8.72
N GLY A 46 4.25 6.95 9.64
CA GLY A 46 3.94 5.53 9.45
C GLY A 46 2.64 5.11 10.11
N ARG A 47 2.48 3.79 10.25
CA ARG A 47 1.38 3.09 10.93
C ARG A 47 1.77 2.86 12.37
N TYR A 48 1.57 3.84 13.23
CA TYR A 48 2.10 3.76 14.58
C TYR A 48 1.07 3.23 15.57
N ILE A 49 1.51 2.36 16.46
CA ILE A 49 0.76 1.92 17.63
C ILE A 49 1.61 2.26 18.85
N TYR A 50 1.12 3.22 19.63
CA TYR A 50 1.75 3.61 20.89
C TYR A 50 1.14 2.80 22.03
N LEU A 51 1.97 2.44 22.98
CA LEU A 51 1.58 1.84 24.25
C LEU A 51 2.07 2.76 25.35
N ARG A 52 1.20 3.13 26.27
CA ARG A 52 1.54 3.92 27.46
C ARG A 52 1.18 3.15 28.70
N ASP A 53 2.10 3.11 29.64
CA ASP A 53 1.84 2.64 30.99
C ASP A 53 1.24 3.78 31.81
N ASP A 54 0.01 3.62 32.27
CA ASP A 54 -0.73 4.69 32.94
C ASP A 54 -0.23 4.94 34.37
N GLU A 55 0.47 3.96 34.98
CA GLU A 55 1.01 4.13 36.33
C GLU A 55 2.29 4.96 36.30
N SER A 56 3.21 4.67 35.38
CA SER A 56 4.49 5.40 35.26
C SER A 56 4.40 6.63 34.35
N GLY A 57 3.42 6.66 33.43
CA GLY A 57 3.34 7.63 32.34
C GLY A 57 4.36 7.39 31.22
N ASP A 58 5.17 6.33 31.32
CA ASP A 58 6.12 5.99 30.27
C ASP A 58 5.42 5.38 29.06
N PHE A 59 5.92 5.64 27.84
CA PHE A 59 5.31 5.16 26.61
C PHE A 59 6.36 4.73 25.58
N TRP A 60 5.97 3.82 24.71
CA TRP A 60 6.78 3.27 23.62
C TRP A 60 5.91 2.95 22.39
N SER A 61 6.52 2.47 21.32
CA SER A 61 5.81 2.04 20.11
C SER A 61 5.98 0.54 19.86
N ALA A 62 4.97 -0.13 19.35
CA ALA A 62 5.02 -1.55 18.97
C ALA A 62 6.04 -1.85 17.86
N SER A 63 6.47 -0.84 17.12
CA SER A 63 7.40 -0.91 15.98
C SER A 63 8.79 -0.32 16.26
N TRP A 64 9.15 -0.10 17.51
CA TRP A 64 10.31 0.65 17.96
C TRP A 64 10.23 2.14 17.62
N GLN A 65 10.27 2.51 16.35
CA GLN A 65 9.92 3.86 15.91
C GLN A 65 8.41 4.10 16.05
N PRO A 66 7.95 5.35 16.30
CA PRO A 66 8.74 6.58 16.30
C PRO A 66 9.37 6.95 17.66
N VAL A 67 9.02 6.27 18.75
CA VAL A 67 9.51 6.61 20.10
C VAL A 67 11.00 6.26 20.27
N ALA A 68 11.44 5.15 19.70
CA ALA A 68 12.83 4.71 19.65
C ALA A 68 13.51 4.59 21.01
N LYS A 69 12.90 3.80 21.92
CA LYS A 69 13.51 3.46 23.22
C LYS A 69 14.90 2.85 23.05
N ASP A 70 15.73 2.96 24.07
CA ASP A 70 17.08 2.36 24.08
C ASP A 70 16.98 0.84 23.83
N LEU A 71 17.73 0.34 22.85
CA LEU A 71 17.73 -1.07 22.48
C LEU A 71 18.38 -2.00 23.52
N ASN A 72 19.00 -1.46 24.58
CA ASN A 72 19.42 -2.25 25.73
C ASN A 72 18.21 -2.69 26.58
N ASP A 73 17.14 -1.90 26.60
CA ASP A 73 15.93 -2.14 27.39
C ASP A 73 14.74 -2.59 26.53
N TYR A 74 14.78 -2.30 25.23
CA TYR A 74 13.71 -2.58 24.28
C TYR A 74 14.15 -3.66 23.28
N GLN A 75 13.44 -4.77 23.28
CA GLN A 75 13.65 -5.84 22.32
C GLN A 75 12.66 -5.72 21.17
N VAL A 76 13.16 -5.87 19.95
CA VAL A 76 12.31 -5.81 18.74
C VAL A 76 12.74 -6.82 17.70
N LYS A 77 11.74 -7.39 17.02
CA LYS A 77 11.93 -8.29 15.90
C LYS A 77 10.91 -7.95 14.80
N CYS A 78 11.39 -7.76 13.58
CA CYS A 78 10.53 -7.62 12.41
C CYS A 78 10.68 -8.85 11.51
N CYS A 79 9.56 -9.40 11.07
CA CYS A 79 9.49 -10.46 10.07
C CYS A 79 8.63 -10.01 8.91
N HIS A 80 9.25 -9.82 7.75
CA HIS A 80 8.54 -9.63 6.49
C HIS A 80 8.17 -11.00 5.92
N GLY A 81 6.88 -11.20 5.66
CA GLY A 81 6.36 -12.37 4.97
C GLY A 81 5.70 -11.99 3.65
N MET A 82 5.23 -12.97 2.91
CA MET A 82 4.53 -12.74 1.65
C MET A 82 3.18 -12.07 1.90
N GLY A 83 3.09 -10.78 1.60
CA GLY A 83 1.89 -9.96 1.77
C GLY A 83 1.56 -9.56 3.22
N TYR A 84 2.43 -9.83 4.19
CA TYR A 84 2.26 -9.38 5.57
C TYR A 84 3.58 -9.00 6.21
N THR A 85 3.52 -8.16 7.24
CA THR A 85 4.67 -7.83 8.09
C THR A 85 4.26 -8.00 9.55
N ARG A 86 5.11 -8.69 10.33
CA ARG A 86 4.91 -8.92 11.76
C ARG A 86 6.03 -8.25 12.53
N MET A 87 5.66 -7.46 13.52
CA MET A 87 6.56 -6.83 14.48
C MET A 87 6.26 -7.36 15.86
N GLU A 88 7.29 -7.78 16.56
CA GLU A 88 7.22 -8.26 17.93
C GLU A 88 8.13 -7.36 18.78
N ALA A 89 7.62 -6.86 19.89
CA ALA A 89 8.36 -5.99 20.80
C ALA A 89 8.12 -6.37 22.24
N SER A 90 9.16 -6.20 23.08
CA SER A 90 9.06 -6.36 24.53
C SER A 90 9.77 -5.20 25.22
N TYR A 91 9.05 -4.55 26.13
CA TYR A 91 9.55 -3.43 26.94
C TYR A 91 8.79 -3.36 28.26
N ALA A 92 9.52 -3.07 29.37
CA ALA A 92 8.94 -2.82 30.68
C ALA A 92 7.98 -3.93 31.19
N GLY A 93 8.22 -5.20 30.83
CA GLY A 93 7.35 -6.34 31.20
C GLY A 93 6.06 -6.45 30.40
N ILE A 94 5.96 -5.77 29.26
CA ILE A 94 4.86 -5.89 28.30
C ILE A 94 5.42 -6.36 26.97
N SER A 95 4.83 -7.44 26.42
CA SER A 95 5.08 -7.89 25.06
C SER A 95 3.95 -7.48 24.13
N SER A 96 4.31 -7.10 22.91
CA SER A 96 3.35 -6.78 21.84
C SER A 96 3.71 -7.47 20.54
N LYS A 97 2.68 -7.87 19.79
CA LYS A 97 2.78 -8.41 18.44
C LYS A 97 1.82 -7.67 17.55
N ALA A 98 2.34 -6.94 16.57
CA ALA A 98 1.54 -6.25 15.55
C ALA A 98 1.74 -6.94 14.20
N VAL A 99 0.63 -7.31 13.54
CA VAL A 99 0.64 -7.92 12.20
C VAL A 99 -0.09 -7.00 11.23
N TYR A 100 0.63 -6.55 10.22
CA TYR A 100 0.13 -5.66 9.17
C TYR A 100 -0.09 -6.43 7.89
N TYR A 101 -1.27 -6.35 7.30
CA TYR A 101 -1.59 -7.01 6.03
C TYR A 101 -2.77 -6.34 5.32
N VAL A 102 -2.93 -6.66 4.03
CA VAL A 102 -4.13 -6.32 3.25
C VAL A 102 -4.85 -7.63 2.97
N PRO A 103 -6.12 -7.79 3.39
CA PRO A 103 -6.88 -9.00 3.11
C PRO A 103 -7.07 -9.19 1.61
N GLN A 104 -7.04 -10.44 1.15
CA GLN A 104 -7.11 -10.78 -0.26
C GLN A 104 -8.37 -10.20 -0.93
N GLY A 105 -8.19 -9.42 -2.00
CA GLY A 105 -9.26 -8.78 -2.76
C GLY A 105 -9.99 -7.64 -2.03
N LYS A 106 -9.45 -7.14 -0.93
CA LYS A 106 -10.02 -6.01 -0.19
C LYS A 106 -9.22 -4.72 -0.45
N ALA A 107 -9.89 -3.58 -0.31
CA ALA A 107 -9.31 -2.25 -0.45
C ALA A 107 -9.24 -1.55 0.92
N TYR A 108 -8.56 -2.18 1.87
CA TYR A 108 -8.20 -1.65 3.18
C TYR A 108 -7.09 -2.51 3.79
N GLU A 109 -6.36 -1.98 4.74
CA GLU A 109 -5.33 -2.70 5.48
C GLU A 109 -5.73 -2.93 6.94
N VAL A 110 -5.18 -3.97 7.53
CA VAL A 110 -5.46 -4.44 8.89
C VAL A 110 -4.16 -4.40 9.70
N TRP A 111 -4.24 -3.86 10.92
CA TRP A 111 -3.18 -3.87 11.91
C TRP A 111 -3.68 -4.63 13.14
N ALA A 112 -3.42 -5.92 13.18
CA ALA A 112 -3.82 -6.77 14.28
C ALA A 112 -2.78 -6.70 15.40
N LEU A 113 -3.18 -6.24 16.56
CA LEU A 113 -2.33 -6.08 17.74
C LEU A 113 -2.71 -7.10 18.82
N THR A 114 -1.73 -7.77 19.32
CA THR A 114 -1.80 -8.61 20.54
C THR A 114 -0.88 -8.00 21.59
N VAL A 115 -1.37 -7.79 22.81
CA VAL A 115 -0.59 -7.25 23.93
C VAL A 115 -0.69 -8.21 25.09
N THR A 116 0.46 -8.58 25.68
CA THR A 116 0.57 -9.51 26.80
C THR A 116 1.28 -8.84 27.97
N ASN A 117 0.75 -9.03 29.18
CA ASN A 117 1.42 -8.65 30.42
C ASN A 117 2.32 -9.77 30.91
N ASP A 118 3.63 -9.63 30.73
CA ASP A 118 4.64 -10.58 31.17
C ASP A 118 5.14 -10.28 32.59
N SER A 119 4.61 -9.25 33.25
CA SER A 119 4.97 -8.90 34.64
C SER A 119 4.14 -9.69 35.66
N ASP A 120 4.49 -9.59 36.91
CA ASP A 120 3.86 -10.26 38.05
C ASP A 120 2.76 -9.43 38.74
N ARG A 121 2.34 -8.30 38.13
CA ARG A 121 1.32 -7.38 38.65
C ARG A 121 0.34 -6.97 37.57
N ASP A 122 -0.81 -6.48 37.96
CA ASP A 122 -1.78 -5.87 37.05
C ASP A 122 -1.16 -4.64 36.37
N ARG A 123 -1.47 -4.44 35.09
CA ARG A 123 -0.98 -3.30 34.32
C ARG A 123 -2.15 -2.59 33.65
N SER A 124 -2.24 -1.29 33.86
CA SER A 124 -3.13 -0.40 33.10
C SER A 124 -2.36 0.23 31.96
N LEU A 125 -2.84 0.04 30.75
CA LEU A 125 -2.21 0.54 29.55
C LEU A 125 -3.21 1.30 28.70
N THR A 126 -2.76 2.41 28.14
CA THR A 126 -3.45 3.14 27.05
C THR A 126 -2.81 2.77 25.73
N LEU A 127 -3.61 2.25 24.79
CA LEU A 127 -3.17 1.84 23.45
C LEU A 127 -3.70 2.83 22.40
N THR A 128 -2.83 3.43 21.61
CA THR A 128 -3.22 4.41 20.61
C THR A 128 -2.72 4.02 19.22
N GLY A 129 -3.64 3.72 18.29
CA GLY A 129 -3.33 3.58 16.87
C GLY A 129 -3.32 4.94 16.18
N TYR A 130 -2.32 5.21 15.37
CA TYR A 130 -2.13 6.51 14.70
C TYR A 130 -1.87 6.33 13.21
N ALA A 131 -2.57 7.11 12.39
CA ALA A 131 -2.38 7.24 10.96
C ALA A 131 -2.44 8.70 10.52
N GLU A 132 -1.47 9.18 9.75
CA GLU A 132 -1.54 10.50 9.14
C GLU A 132 -2.13 10.39 7.73
N PHE A 133 -3.30 10.98 7.52
CA PHE A 133 -3.98 10.97 6.24
C PHE A 133 -3.39 12.00 5.29
N THR A 134 -3.40 11.71 3.98
CA THR A 134 -3.25 12.79 3.01
C THR A 134 -4.51 13.67 2.97
N ASN A 135 -4.34 14.97 2.78
CA ASN A 135 -5.48 15.89 2.64
C ASN A 135 -6.04 15.90 1.20
N HIS A 136 -5.32 15.32 0.26
CA HIS A 136 -5.74 15.17 -1.13
C HIS A 136 -5.40 13.77 -1.66
N SER A 137 -6.25 13.19 -2.51
CA SER A 137 -5.99 11.87 -3.11
C SER A 137 -4.81 11.92 -4.09
N ASN A 138 -4.65 13.03 -4.82
CA ASN A 138 -3.47 13.27 -5.64
C ASN A 138 -2.30 13.69 -4.75
N TYR A 139 -1.24 12.89 -4.77
CA TYR A 139 -0.09 13.08 -3.90
C TYR A 139 0.67 14.40 -4.18
N GLU A 140 0.80 14.78 -5.45
CA GLU A 140 1.45 16.03 -5.81
C GLU A 140 0.68 17.23 -5.26
N GLN A 141 -0.64 17.25 -5.40
CA GLN A 141 -1.48 18.29 -4.83
C GLN A 141 -1.39 18.34 -3.29
N ASP A 142 -1.34 17.19 -2.65
CA ASP A 142 -1.18 17.09 -1.19
C ASP A 142 0.14 17.73 -0.71
N GLN A 143 1.21 17.66 -1.50
CA GLN A 143 2.53 18.18 -1.13
C GLN A 143 2.76 19.62 -1.56
N VAL A 144 2.29 20.02 -2.73
CA VAL A 144 2.61 21.31 -3.36
C VAL A 144 1.55 22.36 -3.05
N ASN A 145 0.29 21.97 -2.96
CA ASN A 145 -0.84 22.89 -2.79
C ASN A 145 -1.45 22.79 -1.37
N LEU A 146 -0.60 22.85 -0.36
CA LEU A 146 -0.99 22.66 1.05
C LEU A 146 -2.12 23.60 1.49
N GLN A 147 -2.09 24.87 1.10
CA GLN A 147 -3.13 25.84 1.49
C GLN A 147 -4.53 25.37 1.05
N TYR A 148 -4.66 24.95 -0.20
CA TYR A 148 -5.92 24.44 -0.72
C TYR A 148 -6.36 23.15 -0.01
N THR A 149 -5.43 22.20 0.16
CA THR A 149 -5.75 20.89 0.71
C THR A 149 -6.16 20.94 2.18
N LEU A 150 -5.68 21.90 2.95
CA LEU A 150 -6.13 22.10 4.33
C LEU A 150 -7.61 22.51 4.41
N PHE A 151 -8.11 23.29 3.46
CA PHE A 151 -9.49 23.78 3.47
C PHE A 151 -10.53 22.78 2.99
N ILE A 152 -10.13 21.72 2.30
CA ILE A 152 -11.06 20.75 1.72
C ILE A 152 -11.28 19.52 2.61
N THR A 153 -10.60 19.41 3.75
CA THR A 153 -10.65 18.23 4.61
C THR A 153 -11.30 18.50 5.96
N ARG A 154 -12.02 17.52 6.47
CA ARG A 154 -12.58 17.50 7.81
C ARG A 154 -12.54 16.08 8.34
N THR A 155 -12.38 15.93 9.64
CA THR A 155 -12.51 14.65 10.32
C THR A 155 -13.77 14.61 11.18
N TYR A 156 -14.34 13.44 11.33
CA TYR A 156 -15.41 13.15 12.28
C TYR A 156 -15.10 11.89 13.04
N PHE A 157 -15.62 11.80 14.23
CA PHE A 157 -15.61 10.58 15.01
C PHE A 157 -17.04 10.00 15.07
N LYS A 158 -17.17 8.69 14.85
CA LYS A 158 -18.44 7.98 14.99
C LYS A 158 -18.22 6.56 15.47
N GLY A 159 -18.78 6.22 16.62
CA GLY A 159 -18.64 4.89 17.19
C GLY A 159 -17.18 4.49 17.41
N ASN A 160 -16.66 3.61 16.57
CA ASN A 160 -15.31 3.06 16.69
C ASN A 160 -14.37 3.51 15.57
N TYR A 161 -14.63 4.62 14.89
CA TYR A 161 -13.76 5.09 13.81
C TYR A 161 -13.71 6.62 13.69
N ILE A 162 -12.58 7.11 13.20
CA ILE A 162 -12.42 8.44 12.62
C ILE A 162 -12.54 8.32 11.12
N HIS A 163 -13.35 9.19 10.54
CA HIS A 163 -13.53 9.32 9.10
C HIS A 163 -13.09 10.71 8.66
N GLN A 164 -12.16 10.78 7.71
CA GLN A 164 -11.81 12.01 7.02
C GLN A 164 -12.68 12.12 5.77
N MET A 165 -13.33 13.24 5.61
CA MET A 165 -13.95 13.63 4.33
C MET A 165 -13.09 14.64 3.61
N GLN A 166 -13.04 14.50 2.29
CA GLN A 166 -12.40 15.44 1.39
C GLN A 166 -13.43 15.95 0.39
N ASN A 167 -13.32 17.21 0.05
CA ASN A 167 -14.20 17.84 -0.95
C ASN A 167 -13.37 18.26 -2.17
N GLU A 168 -12.80 17.29 -2.84
CA GLU A 168 -12.03 17.48 -4.06
C GLU A 168 -12.96 17.78 -5.25
N ILE A 169 -12.58 18.72 -6.13
CA ILE A 169 -13.40 19.15 -7.28
C ILE A 169 -13.67 17.98 -8.23
N TYR A 170 -12.66 17.13 -8.48
CA TYR A 170 -12.76 16.01 -9.43
C TYR A 170 -13.08 14.67 -8.78
N ASN A 171 -13.06 14.60 -7.48
CA ASN A 171 -13.35 13.40 -6.72
C ASN A 171 -14.08 13.77 -5.41
N PRO A 172 -15.29 14.36 -5.53
CA PRO A 172 -16.09 14.66 -4.36
C PRO A 172 -16.41 13.35 -3.63
N ASN A 173 -16.35 13.37 -2.33
CA ASN A 173 -16.50 12.20 -1.44
C ASN A 173 -15.27 11.27 -1.38
N SER A 174 -14.11 11.68 -1.83
CA SER A 174 -12.88 11.02 -1.42
C SER A 174 -12.70 11.16 0.09
N GLY A 175 -12.24 10.11 0.76
CA GLY A 175 -12.08 10.11 2.20
C GLY A 175 -11.14 9.00 2.67
N ARG A 176 -10.83 9.01 3.96
CA ARG A 176 -10.05 7.96 4.61
C ARG A 176 -10.68 7.66 5.96
N PHE A 177 -10.45 6.47 6.45
CA PHE A 177 -10.89 6.12 7.79
C PHE A 177 -9.82 5.31 8.53
N LEU A 178 -9.81 5.46 9.84
CA LEU A 178 -9.16 4.56 10.78
C LEU A 178 -10.22 4.07 11.75
N GLY A 179 -10.39 2.76 11.84
CA GLY A 179 -11.35 2.11 12.75
C GLY A 179 -10.65 1.20 13.75
N LEU A 180 -11.32 0.92 14.86
CA LEU A 180 -10.88 0.00 15.90
C LEU A 180 -11.96 -1.07 16.15
N ALA A 181 -11.54 -2.34 16.20
CA ALA A 181 -12.34 -3.49 16.60
C ALA A 181 -11.69 -4.24 17.75
N GLY A 182 -12.46 -5.01 18.50
CA GLY A 182 -12.01 -5.81 19.65
C GLY A 182 -11.84 -5.02 20.94
N ALA A 183 -12.01 -3.69 20.90
CA ALA A 183 -11.97 -2.83 22.07
C ALA A 183 -12.85 -1.59 21.86
N LYS A 184 -13.22 -0.93 22.96
CA LYS A 184 -13.91 0.35 22.93
C LYS A 184 -12.92 1.47 22.60
N VAL A 185 -13.34 2.47 21.86
CA VAL A 185 -12.63 3.73 21.73
C VAL A 185 -12.95 4.61 22.94
N ASP A 186 -11.97 4.88 23.78
CA ASP A 186 -12.11 5.71 24.97
C ASP A 186 -11.80 7.18 24.69
N ALA A 187 -10.85 7.45 23.80
CA ALA A 187 -10.55 8.79 23.30
C ALA A 187 -10.09 8.77 21.83
N TYR A 188 -10.10 9.93 21.19
CA TYR A 188 -9.74 10.06 19.79
C TYR A 188 -9.14 11.44 19.48
N CYS A 189 -8.41 11.53 18.35
CA CYS A 189 -7.96 12.80 17.78
C CYS A 189 -7.93 12.70 16.24
N GLY A 190 -8.50 13.70 15.58
CA GLY A 190 -8.52 13.84 14.12
C GLY A 190 -7.63 14.97 13.59
N ASP A 191 -6.99 15.73 14.49
CA ASP A 191 -6.15 16.88 14.19
C ASP A 191 -4.68 16.59 14.49
N ARG A 192 -3.82 16.79 13.49
CA ARG A 192 -2.39 16.50 13.63
C ARG A 192 -1.70 17.39 14.66
N ASP A 193 -2.03 18.69 14.66
CA ASP A 193 -1.32 19.65 15.50
C ASP A 193 -1.71 19.46 16.97
N SER A 194 -2.96 19.08 17.25
CA SER A 194 -3.40 18.68 18.58
C SER A 194 -2.74 17.38 19.04
N PHE A 195 -2.58 16.40 18.14
CA PHE A 195 -1.94 15.13 18.46
C PHE A 195 -0.43 15.28 18.70
N VAL A 196 0.29 15.88 17.77
CA VAL A 196 1.75 16.02 17.86
C VAL A 196 2.14 17.08 18.90
N GLY A 197 1.51 18.24 18.88
CA GLY A 197 1.81 19.38 19.74
C GLY A 197 2.91 20.29 19.18
N THR A 198 2.88 21.55 19.60
CA THR A 198 3.84 22.57 19.17
C THR A 198 5.25 22.23 19.65
N TYR A 199 6.23 22.28 18.74
CA TYR A 199 7.64 21.95 18.99
C TYR A 199 7.90 20.49 19.43
N ARG A 200 6.96 19.56 19.14
CA ARG A 200 7.10 18.15 19.39
C ARG A 200 7.19 17.35 18.10
N SER A 201 7.37 16.05 18.23
CA SER A 201 7.50 15.12 17.10
C SER A 201 6.69 13.85 17.36
N TYR A 202 6.72 12.90 16.41
CA TYR A 202 6.11 11.57 16.61
C TYR A 202 6.78 10.74 17.72
N SER A 203 8.01 11.09 18.12
CA SER A 203 8.69 10.39 19.23
C SER A 203 8.22 10.81 20.61
N ASN A 204 7.60 11.99 20.72
CA ASN A 204 7.08 12.55 21.98
C ASN A 204 5.79 13.36 21.76
N PRO A 205 4.76 12.77 21.16
CA PRO A 205 3.55 13.50 20.81
C PRO A 205 2.75 13.88 22.09
N LYS A 206 2.22 15.08 22.08
CA LYS A 206 1.40 15.63 23.17
C LYS A 206 0.21 14.73 23.50
N GLY A 207 -0.46 14.22 22.45
CA GLY A 207 -1.63 13.36 22.62
C GLY A 207 -1.35 12.07 23.37
N ILE A 208 -0.12 11.53 23.31
CA ILE A 208 0.25 10.34 24.07
C ILE A 208 0.63 10.68 25.50
N GLU A 209 1.33 11.78 25.73
CA GLU A 209 1.72 12.18 27.10
C GLU A 209 0.53 12.66 27.93
N GLU A 210 -0.39 13.45 27.31
CA GLU A 210 -1.49 14.11 28.01
C GLU A 210 -2.86 13.43 27.79
N GLY A 211 -2.93 12.38 26.96
CA GLY A 211 -4.16 11.74 26.52
C GLY A 211 -4.89 12.53 25.41
N LEU A 212 -5.65 11.83 24.59
CA LEU A 212 -6.44 12.41 23.51
C LEU A 212 -7.70 13.13 24.06
N LYS A 213 -8.07 14.28 23.47
CA LYS A 213 -9.14 15.13 24.01
C LYS A 213 -10.32 15.31 23.07
N GLY A 214 -10.43 14.49 22.03
CA GLY A 214 -11.54 14.54 21.08
C GLY A 214 -11.42 15.66 20.04
N ASP A 215 -10.21 16.22 19.84
CA ASP A 215 -9.98 17.26 18.85
C ASP A 215 -10.18 16.71 17.43
N LEU A 216 -10.95 17.43 16.62
CA LEU A 216 -11.20 17.10 15.23
C LEU A 216 -10.60 18.14 14.30
N ASN A 217 -10.19 17.70 13.12
CA ASN A 217 -9.60 18.58 12.12
C ASN A 217 -10.64 19.55 11.55
N TYR A 218 -10.21 20.80 11.48
CA TYR A 218 -10.89 21.86 10.74
C TYR A 218 -9.84 22.83 10.16
N ASN A 219 -9.55 22.70 8.86
CA ASN A 219 -8.54 23.52 8.17
C ASN A 219 -7.08 23.29 8.65
N THR A 220 -6.77 22.07 9.08
CA THR A 220 -5.43 21.62 9.47
C THR A 220 -5.13 20.26 8.85
N ASN A 221 -3.97 19.68 9.13
CA ASN A 221 -3.63 18.34 8.66
C ASN A 221 -4.44 17.27 9.42
N SER A 222 -4.98 16.33 8.66
CA SER A 222 -5.85 15.28 9.18
C SER A 222 -5.06 14.07 9.66
N VAL A 223 -5.47 13.52 10.80
CA VAL A 223 -5.00 12.24 11.31
C VAL A 223 -6.16 11.38 11.76
N GLY A 224 -5.91 10.08 11.89
CA GLY A 224 -6.73 9.18 12.69
C GLY A 224 -5.91 8.73 13.88
N ALA A 225 -6.32 9.10 15.10
CA ALA A 225 -5.78 8.56 16.33
C ALA A 225 -6.93 8.03 17.19
N LEU A 226 -6.88 6.75 17.54
CA LEU A 226 -7.89 6.05 18.33
C LEU A 226 -7.24 5.41 19.54
N GLU A 227 -7.74 5.73 20.71
CA GLU A 227 -7.23 5.31 22.00
C GLU A 227 -8.19 4.32 22.67
N SER A 228 -7.61 3.30 23.30
CA SER A 228 -8.33 2.32 24.10
C SER A 228 -7.56 2.03 25.39
N ASP A 229 -8.24 2.15 26.52
CA ASP A 229 -7.72 1.82 27.84
C ASP A 229 -7.96 0.36 28.15
N ILE A 230 -6.91 -0.34 28.57
CA ILE A 230 -6.99 -1.76 28.92
C ILE A 230 -6.32 -2.03 30.26
N VAL A 231 -6.83 -3.01 30.97
CA VAL A 231 -6.19 -3.57 32.16
C VAL A 231 -5.84 -5.03 31.86
N LEU A 232 -4.61 -5.42 32.17
CA LEU A 232 -4.09 -6.77 31.98
C LEU A 232 -3.60 -7.35 33.31
N GLN A 233 -4.13 -8.50 33.70
CA GLN A 233 -3.60 -9.28 34.81
C GLN A 233 -2.27 -9.94 34.39
N PRO A 234 -1.44 -10.43 35.36
CA PRO A 234 -0.24 -11.21 35.06
C PRO A 234 -0.53 -12.37 34.09
N GLY A 235 0.20 -12.44 33.00
CA GLY A 235 0.01 -13.44 31.93
C GLY A 235 -1.20 -13.23 31.03
N GLU A 236 -2.02 -12.21 31.26
CA GLU A 236 -3.18 -11.94 30.41
C GLU A 236 -2.77 -11.33 29.07
N THR A 237 -3.50 -11.74 28.03
CA THR A 237 -3.33 -11.25 26.66
C THR A 237 -4.64 -10.64 26.17
N LYS A 238 -4.54 -9.47 25.52
CA LYS A 238 -5.65 -8.85 24.77
C LYS A 238 -5.31 -8.64 23.33
N GLU A 239 -6.35 -8.76 22.49
CA GLU A 239 -6.27 -8.55 21.07
C GLU A 239 -7.21 -7.41 20.65
N LEU A 240 -6.71 -6.57 19.76
CA LEU A 240 -7.48 -5.52 19.11
C LEU A 240 -6.97 -5.29 17.70
N THR A 241 -7.84 -4.73 16.84
CA THR A 241 -7.53 -4.62 15.42
C THR A 241 -7.86 -3.20 14.94
N TYR A 242 -6.84 -2.51 14.43
CA TYR A 242 -7.05 -1.29 13.67
C TYR A 242 -7.26 -1.62 12.20
N VAL A 243 -8.13 -0.86 11.54
CA VAL A 243 -8.42 -0.99 10.11
C VAL A 243 -8.31 0.38 9.44
N LEU A 244 -7.47 0.46 8.41
CA LEU A 244 -7.25 1.68 7.65
C LEU A 244 -7.69 1.49 6.20
N GLY A 245 -8.45 2.44 5.67
CA GLY A 245 -8.85 2.40 4.26
C GLY A 245 -9.10 3.76 3.65
N GLY A 246 -9.31 3.75 2.35
CA GLY A 246 -9.72 4.93 1.58
C GLY A 246 -11.23 5.18 1.68
N GLN A 247 -11.78 5.77 0.63
CA GLN A 247 -13.20 6.13 0.59
C GLN A 247 -14.13 4.93 0.80
N LYS A 248 -14.95 5.02 1.84
CA LYS A 248 -16.02 4.07 2.16
C LYS A 248 -17.21 4.82 2.76
N THR A 249 -18.39 4.28 2.55
CA THR A 249 -19.58 4.73 3.26
C THR A 249 -19.53 4.33 4.74
N GLU A 250 -20.28 5.02 5.59
CA GLU A 250 -20.37 4.67 7.00
C GLU A 250 -20.84 3.23 7.22
N ALA A 251 -21.74 2.72 6.38
CA ALA A 251 -22.22 1.34 6.45
C ALA A 251 -21.10 0.34 6.14
N GLU A 252 -20.29 0.60 5.09
CA GLU A 252 -19.14 -0.23 4.75
C GLU A 252 -18.08 -0.21 5.84
N ILE A 253 -17.77 0.96 6.43
CA ILE A 253 -16.80 1.07 7.54
C ILE A 253 -17.28 0.24 8.73
N THR A 254 -18.56 0.37 9.09
CA THR A 254 -19.17 -0.39 10.20
C THR A 254 -19.14 -1.90 9.93
N GLU A 255 -19.44 -2.32 8.70
CA GLU A 255 -19.34 -3.73 8.30
C GLU A 255 -17.90 -4.25 8.40
N ILE A 256 -16.90 -3.48 7.93
CA ILE A 256 -15.50 -3.85 8.00
C ILE A 256 -15.06 -4.03 9.46
N ILE A 257 -15.36 -3.06 10.33
CA ILE A 257 -15.00 -3.13 11.76
C ILE A 257 -15.67 -4.35 12.41
N SER A 258 -16.98 -4.57 12.17
CA SER A 258 -17.73 -5.67 12.75
C SER A 258 -17.19 -7.06 12.38
N ARG A 259 -16.47 -7.18 11.28
CA ARG A 259 -15.80 -8.42 10.88
C ARG A 259 -14.74 -8.82 11.89
N TYR A 260 -13.99 -7.86 12.41
CA TYR A 260 -12.88 -8.08 13.35
C TYR A 260 -13.28 -8.10 14.83
N GLU A 261 -14.58 -7.89 15.11
CA GLU A 261 -15.16 -8.22 16.42
C GLU A 261 -15.30 -9.75 16.62
N LYS A 262 -15.17 -10.53 15.55
CA LYS A 262 -15.28 -11.99 15.60
C LYS A 262 -13.90 -12.60 15.85
N SER A 263 -13.81 -13.41 16.88
CA SER A 263 -12.59 -14.19 17.15
C SER A 263 -12.19 -15.06 15.95
N GLY A 264 -10.91 -15.12 15.65
CA GLY A 264 -10.35 -15.91 14.55
C GLY A 264 -10.46 -15.29 13.14
N ALA A 265 -11.02 -14.07 13.00
CA ALA A 265 -11.14 -13.43 11.69
C ALA A 265 -9.76 -13.09 11.09
N VAL A 266 -8.85 -12.58 11.90
CA VAL A 266 -7.47 -12.24 11.50
C VAL A 266 -6.70 -13.48 11.07
N GLU A 267 -6.76 -14.54 11.86
CA GLU A 267 -6.09 -15.82 11.57
C GLU A 267 -6.60 -16.44 10.26
N ALA A 268 -7.91 -16.43 10.07
CA ALA A 268 -8.52 -16.95 8.84
C ALA A 268 -8.08 -16.18 7.60
N GLU A 269 -8.05 -14.85 7.67
CA GLU A 269 -7.60 -14.00 6.56
C GLU A 269 -6.10 -14.14 6.29
N LEU A 270 -5.27 -14.23 7.33
CA LEU A 270 -3.84 -14.49 7.17
C LEU A 270 -3.56 -15.87 6.56
N ALA A 271 -4.35 -16.89 6.93
CA ALA A 271 -4.26 -18.20 6.31
C ALA A 271 -4.64 -18.15 4.82
N GLN A 272 -5.72 -17.45 4.46
CA GLN A 272 -6.13 -17.22 3.06
C GLN A 272 -5.03 -16.49 2.27
N LEU A 273 -4.45 -15.44 2.83
CA LEU A 273 -3.37 -14.68 2.21
C LEU A 273 -2.13 -15.55 1.95
N LYS A 274 -1.71 -16.34 2.92
CA LYS A 274 -0.59 -17.26 2.78
C LYS A 274 -0.87 -18.31 1.71
N ASN A 275 -2.06 -18.93 1.72
CA ASN A 275 -2.47 -19.90 0.73
C ASN A 275 -2.49 -19.31 -0.68
N TYR A 276 -2.96 -18.06 -0.84
CA TYR A 276 -2.92 -17.37 -2.12
C TYR A 276 -1.48 -17.25 -2.65
N TRP A 277 -0.54 -16.79 -1.85
CA TRP A 277 0.84 -16.66 -2.28
C TRP A 277 1.49 -18.02 -2.58
N HIS A 278 1.30 -19.01 -1.72
CA HIS A 278 1.80 -20.37 -1.98
C HIS A 278 1.24 -20.94 -3.29
N SER A 279 -0.06 -20.78 -3.56
CA SER A 279 -0.65 -21.24 -4.80
C SER A 279 -0.03 -20.62 -6.06
N LYS A 280 0.56 -19.44 -5.96
CA LYS A 280 1.29 -18.79 -7.07
C LYS A 280 2.74 -19.25 -7.16
N LEU A 281 3.41 -19.39 -6.03
CA LEU A 281 4.84 -19.70 -5.99
C LEU A 281 5.13 -21.18 -6.17
N ASP A 282 4.20 -22.06 -5.83
CA ASP A 282 4.38 -23.52 -5.88
C ASP A 282 4.48 -24.06 -7.32
N ASN A 283 4.18 -23.25 -8.34
CA ASN A 283 4.32 -23.64 -9.75
C ASN A 283 5.79 -23.82 -10.18
N LEU A 284 6.75 -23.26 -9.46
CA LEU A 284 8.18 -23.48 -9.67
C LEU A 284 8.86 -23.70 -8.32
N GLN A 285 9.34 -24.94 -8.10
CA GLN A 285 10.04 -25.29 -6.88
C GLN A 285 11.37 -26.00 -7.18
N VAL A 286 12.42 -25.56 -6.56
CA VAL A 286 13.73 -26.21 -6.60
C VAL A 286 14.08 -26.78 -5.23
N ASN A 287 14.74 -27.92 -5.22
CA ASN A 287 15.22 -28.56 -3.99
C ASN A 287 16.69 -28.96 -4.17
N THR A 288 17.58 -28.13 -3.65
CA THR A 288 19.03 -28.33 -3.69
C THR A 288 19.58 -28.48 -2.28
N PRO A 289 20.84 -28.91 -2.11
CA PRO A 289 21.48 -28.93 -0.79
C PRO A 289 21.63 -27.54 -0.14
N ASP A 290 21.60 -26.45 -0.93
CA ASP A 290 21.69 -25.08 -0.43
C ASP A 290 20.30 -24.52 -0.10
N LYS A 291 19.99 -24.45 1.21
CA LYS A 291 18.70 -23.93 1.70
C LYS A 291 18.49 -22.43 1.38
N ASN A 292 19.55 -21.65 1.32
CA ASN A 292 19.43 -20.22 1.02
C ASN A 292 19.09 -20.02 -0.46
N PHE A 293 19.72 -20.78 -1.36
CA PHE A 293 19.37 -20.81 -2.77
C PHE A 293 17.89 -21.23 -2.98
N ASN A 294 17.45 -22.31 -2.31
CA ASN A 294 16.07 -22.76 -2.40
C ASN A 294 15.10 -21.66 -1.94
N ASN A 295 15.38 -20.99 -0.81
CA ASN A 295 14.55 -19.92 -0.30
C ASN A 295 14.49 -18.71 -1.26
N MET A 296 15.62 -18.34 -1.85
CA MET A 296 15.67 -17.26 -2.84
C MET A 296 14.85 -17.58 -4.08
N VAL A 297 15.01 -18.77 -4.67
CA VAL A 297 14.30 -19.15 -5.90
C VAL A 297 12.81 -19.41 -5.64
N ASN A 298 12.49 -20.21 -4.63
CA ASN A 298 11.12 -20.66 -4.37
C ASN A 298 10.22 -19.58 -3.78
N THR A 299 10.79 -18.56 -3.16
CA THR A 299 10.03 -17.54 -2.45
C THR A 299 10.36 -16.12 -2.94
N TRP A 300 11.56 -15.64 -2.62
CA TRP A 300 11.81 -14.21 -2.72
C TRP A 300 11.95 -13.68 -4.14
N ASN A 301 12.59 -14.41 -5.06
CA ASN A 301 12.67 -13.99 -6.46
C ASN A 301 11.28 -13.95 -7.09
N ALA A 302 10.51 -15.02 -6.93
CA ALA A 302 9.16 -15.11 -7.47
C ALA A 302 8.24 -14.04 -6.86
N TYR A 303 8.27 -13.87 -5.53
CA TYR A 303 7.49 -12.83 -4.85
C TYR A 303 7.86 -11.42 -5.34
N ASN A 304 9.14 -11.10 -5.45
CA ASN A 304 9.60 -9.80 -5.96
C ASN A 304 9.20 -9.57 -7.42
N CYS A 305 9.21 -10.61 -8.27
CA CYS A 305 8.70 -10.51 -9.64
C CYS A 305 7.21 -10.16 -9.66
N PHE A 306 6.39 -10.79 -8.81
CA PHE A 306 4.97 -10.43 -8.68
C PHE A 306 4.77 -9.01 -8.20
N ILE A 307 5.52 -8.56 -7.19
CA ILE A 307 5.45 -7.20 -6.68
C ILE A 307 5.77 -6.18 -7.79
N THR A 308 6.86 -6.43 -8.53
CA THR A 308 7.26 -5.57 -9.65
C THR A 308 6.19 -5.56 -10.75
N PHE A 309 5.65 -6.72 -11.10
CA PHE A 309 4.58 -6.87 -12.08
C PHE A 309 3.30 -6.10 -11.68
N ILE A 310 2.85 -6.21 -10.43
CA ILE A 310 1.60 -5.59 -9.96
C ILE A 310 1.71 -4.07 -9.97
N TRP A 311 2.81 -3.51 -9.48
CA TRP A 311 2.95 -2.06 -9.30
C TRP A 311 3.90 -1.38 -10.28
N SER A 312 4.44 -2.13 -11.27
CA SER A 312 5.26 -1.57 -12.35
C SER A 312 6.32 -0.58 -11.87
N ARG A 313 7.00 -0.90 -10.76
CA ARG A 313 8.02 -0.03 -10.14
C ARG A 313 7.52 1.36 -9.71
N ALA A 314 6.23 1.64 -9.88
CA ALA A 314 5.64 2.95 -9.55
C ALA A 314 5.52 3.17 -8.03
N ALA A 315 5.34 2.10 -7.27
CA ALA A 315 5.21 2.13 -5.82
C ALA A 315 6.51 1.66 -5.15
N SER A 316 7.30 2.60 -4.67
CA SER A 316 8.54 2.33 -3.92
C SER A 316 8.84 3.51 -2.98
N PHE A 317 9.83 3.39 -2.14
CA PHE A 317 10.31 4.54 -1.39
C PHE A 317 11.06 5.54 -2.28
N GLN A 318 11.66 5.07 -3.37
CA GLN A 318 12.38 5.94 -4.30
C GLN A 318 11.44 6.83 -5.11
N TYR A 319 10.38 6.28 -5.69
CA TYR A 319 9.40 7.03 -6.48
C TYR A 319 8.23 7.55 -5.66
N CYS A 320 8.07 7.09 -4.44
CA CYS A 320 7.00 7.46 -3.51
C CYS A 320 5.59 7.40 -4.14
N GLY A 321 5.38 6.53 -5.13
CA GLY A 321 4.10 6.37 -5.80
C GLY A 321 3.66 7.59 -6.62
N LEU A 322 4.58 8.32 -7.25
CA LEU A 322 4.27 9.51 -8.04
C LEU A 322 3.65 9.22 -9.41
N ARG A 323 3.69 7.99 -9.90
CA ARG A 323 3.19 7.62 -11.21
C ARG A 323 1.74 7.13 -11.16
N ASN A 324 0.94 7.55 -12.16
CA ASN A 324 -0.44 7.14 -12.34
C ASN A 324 -0.58 6.17 -13.51
N GLY A 325 0.16 5.08 -13.51
CA GLY A 325 0.10 4.08 -14.58
C GLY A 325 1.37 3.27 -14.72
N PHE A 326 1.44 2.58 -15.83
CA PHE A 326 2.48 1.63 -16.19
C PHE A 326 3.44 2.23 -17.22
N GLY A 327 4.73 2.24 -16.95
CA GLY A 327 5.74 2.50 -18.00
C GLY A 327 5.70 1.36 -19.02
N TYR A 328 5.61 1.68 -20.31
CA TYR A 328 5.40 0.66 -21.34
C TYR A 328 6.49 -0.40 -21.32
N ARG A 329 7.73 0.00 -21.58
CA ARG A 329 8.89 -0.89 -21.60
C ARG A 329 9.06 -1.66 -20.30
N ASP A 330 9.00 -0.94 -19.18
CA ASP A 330 9.21 -1.53 -17.85
C ASP A 330 8.19 -2.64 -17.57
N THR A 331 6.92 -2.40 -17.86
CA THR A 331 5.84 -3.36 -17.63
C THR A 331 5.95 -4.57 -18.54
N VAL A 332 6.23 -4.36 -19.83
CA VAL A 332 6.41 -5.48 -20.78
C VAL A 332 7.56 -6.38 -20.37
N GLN A 333 8.66 -5.83 -19.86
CA GLN A 333 9.77 -6.61 -19.31
C GLN A 333 9.37 -7.34 -18.01
N ASP A 334 8.66 -6.66 -17.09
CA ASP A 334 8.29 -7.21 -15.79
C ASP A 334 7.33 -8.41 -15.92
N ILE A 335 6.47 -8.42 -16.95
CA ILE A 335 5.60 -9.57 -17.27
C ILE A 335 6.41 -10.86 -17.41
N GLN A 336 7.61 -10.80 -17.99
CA GLN A 336 8.45 -11.98 -18.23
C GLN A 336 8.83 -12.70 -16.93
N GLY A 337 8.86 -11.99 -15.81
CA GLY A 337 9.19 -12.54 -14.50
C GLY A 337 8.12 -13.44 -13.90
N ILE A 338 6.87 -13.38 -14.40
CA ILE A 338 5.74 -14.13 -13.83
C ILE A 338 5.06 -15.10 -14.80
N ILE A 339 5.48 -15.15 -16.05
CA ILE A 339 4.82 -15.98 -17.07
C ILE A 339 4.72 -17.44 -16.61
N HIS A 340 5.79 -18.02 -16.10
CA HIS A 340 5.86 -19.38 -15.62
C HIS A 340 5.12 -19.63 -14.29
N LEU A 341 4.80 -18.57 -13.55
CA LEU A 341 4.10 -18.63 -12.27
C LEU A 341 2.60 -18.38 -12.40
N ALA A 342 2.20 -17.47 -13.30
CA ALA A 342 0.82 -17.05 -13.47
C ALA A 342 0.55 -16.63 -14.94
N PRO A 343 0.54 -17.57 -15.91
CA PRO A 343 0.41 -17.28 -17.33
C PRO A 343 -0.87 -16.50 -17.67
N GLU A 344 -1.98 -16.76 -16.99
CA GLU A 344 -3.23 -16.03 -17.19
C GLU A 344 -3.14 -14.55 -16.82
N MET A 345 -2.41 -14.24 -15.74
CA MET A 345 -2.18 -12.85 -15.35
C MET A 345 -1.23 -12.16 -16.33
N ALA A 346 -0.21 -12.87 -16.78
CA ALA A 346 0.74 -12.39 -17.78
C ALA A 346 0.01 -12.08 -19.11
N LYS A 347 -0.84 -12.98 -19.61
CA LYS A 347 -1.64 -12.77 -20.84
C LYS A 347 -2.49 -11.51 -20.74
N LYS A 348 -3.24 -11.35 -19.64
CA LYS A 348 -4.07 -10.13 -19.43
C LYS A 348 -3.27 -8.85 -19.50
N GLN A 349 -2.08 -8.85 -18.91
CA GLN A 349 -1.22 -7.67 -18.92
C GLN A 349 -0.58 -7.44 -20.30
N ILE A 350 -0.23 -8.50 -21.04
CA ILE A 350 0.23 -8.39 -22.43
C ILE A 350 -0.87 -7.74 -23.29
N VAL A 351 -2.10 -8.23 -23.19
CA VAL A 351 -3.26 -7.66 -23.93
C VAL A 351 -3.45 -6.17 -23.57
N PHE A 352 -3.35 -5.82 -22.28
CA PHE A 352 -3.46 -4.44 -21.85
C PHE A 352 -2.34 -3.57 -22.44
N MET A 353 -1.09 -4.06 -22.49
CA MET A 353 0.01 -3.31 -23.09
C MET A 353 -0.08 -3.22 -24.61
N LEU A 354 -0.56 -4.27 -25.30
CA LEU A 354 -0.84 -4.23 -26.72
C LEU A 354 -1.93 -3.20 -27.05
N SER A 355 -2.98 -3.11 -26.23
CA SER A 355 -4.04 -2.10 -26.41
C SER A 355 -3.56 -0.66 -26.23
N ALA A 356 -2.36 -0.46 -25.70
CA ALA A 356 -1.69 0.82 -25.56
C ALA A 356 -0.64 1.08 -26.65
N GLN A 357 -0.59 0.24 -27.67
CA GLN A 357 0.21 0.49 -28.88
C GLN A 357 -0.62 1.33 -29.87
N VAL A 358 -0.03 2.34 -30.49
CA VAL A 358 -0.65 3.11 -31.55
C VAL A 358 -0.43 2.45 -32.92
N THR A 359 -1.24 2.82 -33.92
CA THR A 359 -1.24 2.18 -35.25
C THR A 359 0.08 2.25 -36.02
N ASN A 360 0.94 3.21 -35.70
CA ASN A 360 2.29 3.27 -36.26
C ASN A 360 3.31 2.30 -35.60
N GLY A 361 2.88 1.53 -34.61
CA GLY A 361 3.71 0.54 -33.90
C GLY A 361 4.36 1.01 -32.62
N ALA A 362 4.32 2.30 -32.29
CA ALA A 362 4.90 2.81 -31.05
C ALA A 362 4.01 2.50 -29.83
N GLY A 363 4.62 2.35 -28.65
CA GLY A 363 3.90 2.21 -27.40
C GLY A 363 3.73 3.53 -26.68
N LEU A 364 2.59 3.76 -26.00
CA LEU A 364 2.41 4.92 -25.13
C LEU A 364 3.45 4.87 -23.99
N PRO A 365 4.30 5.89 -23.81
CA PRO A 365 5.36 5.83 -22.80
C PRO A 365 4.87 5.63 -21.35
N LEU A 366 3.64 6.06 -21.07
CA LEU A 366 2.91 5.80 -19.83
C LEU A 366 1.48 5.34 -20.14
N VAL A 367 1.15 4.13 -19.76
CA VAL A 367 -0.21 3.58 -19.87
C VAL A 367 -0.94 3.81 -18.57
N LYS A 368 -1.94 4.69 -18.57
CA LYS A 368 -2.71 5.03 -17.37
C LYS A 368 -3.50 3.81 -16.86
N TYR A 369 -3.78 3.76 -15.56
CA TYR A 369 -4.60 2.69 -14.97
C TYR A 369 -6.03 2.62 -15.56
N ASP A 370 -6.56 3.75 -16.03
CA ASP A 370 -7.86 3.89 -16.66
C ASP A 370 -7.77 3.99 -18.19
N HIS A 371 -6.66 3.56 -18.78
CA HIS A 371 -6.45 3.53 -20.23
C HIS A 371 -7.61 2.84 -20.96
N LYS A 372 -8.05 3.45 -22.04
CA LYS A 372 -9.10 2.92 -22.93
C LYS A 372 -8.59 2.93 -24.36
N ALA A 373 -8.46 1.76 -24.93
CA ALA A 373 -8.08 1.59 -26.33
C ALA A 373 -9.04 2.34 -27.26
N GLY A 374 -8.52 2.87 -28.35
CA GLY A 374 -9.28 3.63 -29.35
C GLY A 374 -9.64 5.07 -28.92
N GLN A 375 -9.24 5.53 -27.76
CA GLN A 375 -9.59 6.85 -27.22
C GLN A 375 -8.37 7.76 -26.95
N GLU A 376 -7.16 7.24 -27.17
CA GLU A 376 -5.95 8.04 -26.97
C GLU A 376 -5.70 8.92 -28.19
N ASN A 377 -5.31 10.18 -27.94
CA ASN A 377 -4.86 11.03 -29.01
C ASN A 377 -3.53 10.52 -29.56
N HIS A 378 -3.38 10.51 -30.88
CA HIS A 378 -2.10 10.23 -31.52
C HIS A 378 -1.11 11.32 -31.08
N PRO A 379 -0.06 10.98 -30.30
CA PRO A 379 0.95 11.97 -29.98
C PRO A 379 1.70 12.29 -31.27
N ASP A 380 1.72 13.54 -31.67
CA ASP A 380 2.51 13.99 -32.80
C ASP A 380 3.99 13.69 -32.51
N GLU A 381 4.64 12.95 -33.40
CA GLU A 381 6.02 12.47 -33.22
C GLU A 381 7.05 13.60 -33.02
N ASN A 382 6.68 14.83 -33.39
CA ASN A 382 7.55 16.01 -33.34
C ASN A 382 7.05 17.11 -32.39
N ASP A 383 6.00 16.89 -31.62
CA ASP A 383 5.46 17.94 -30.76
C ASP A 383 6.03 17.89 -29.34
N GLU A 384 7.17 18.56 -29.15
CA GLU A 384 7.74 18.83 -27.81
C GLU A 384 6.76 19.56 -26.87
N ASN A 385 5.71 20.14 -27.44
CA ASN A 385 4.62 20.83 -26.76
C ASN A 385 3.38 19.98 -26.55
N SER A 386 3.38 18.72 -26.95
CA SER A 386 2.25 17.83 -26.73
C SER A 386 1.85 17.83 -25.25
N VAL A 387 0.57 17.68 -24.96
CA VAL A 387 0.06 17.54 -23.60
C VAL A 387 0.80 16.43 -22.88
N TYR A 388 1.17 15.38 -23.59
CA TYR A 388 1.90 14.24 -23.07
C TYR A 388 3.35 14.61 -22.68
N ALA A 389 4.10 15.29 -23.55
CA ALA A 389 5.47 15.72 -23.24
C ALA A 389 5.50 16.69 -22.03
N LYS A 390 4.51 17.58 -21.96
CA LYS A 390 4.34 18.50 -20.81
C LYS A 390 4.01 17.78 -19.49
N GLN A 391 3.19 16.72 -19.56
CA GLN A 391 2.79 15.99 -18.36
C GLN A 391 3.86 15.02 -17.86
N THR A 392 4.67 14.47 -18.74
CA THR A 392 5.63 13.41 -18.39
C THR A 392 7.08 13.88 -18.38
N GLY A 393 7.38 15.04 -18.98
CA GLY A 393 8.76 15.51 -19.18
C GLY A 393 9.58 14.65 -20.15
N HIS A 394 8.93 13.77 -20.93
CA HIS A 394 9.57 12.87 -21.87
C HIS A 394 9.12 13.15 -23.30
N PRO A 395 9.98 12.96 -24.31
CA PRO A 395 9.57 13.00 -25.70
C PRO A 395 8.48 11.94 -25.96
N SER A 396 7.65 12.18 -26.95
CA SER A 396 6.39 11.48 -27.20
C SER A 396 6.55 9.97 -27.36
N TYR A 397 7.68 9.48 -27.86
CA TYR A 397 7.97 8.05 -28.02
C TYR A 397 9.40 7.70 -27.71
N ARG A 398 9.59 6.47 -27.24
CA ARG A 398 10.90 5.84 -27.09
C ARG A 398 11.02 4.75 -28.14
N ALA A 399 12.13 4.71 -28.83
CA ALA A 399 12.36 3.81 -29.95
C ALA A 399 12.27 2.32 -29.61
N ASP A 400 12.49 1.95 -28.35
CA ASP A 400 12.56 0.55 -27.92
C ASP A 400 11.38 0.07 -27.08
N ASP A 401 10.44 0.95 -26.70
CA ASP A 401 9.35 0.58 -25.80
C ASP A 401 8.52 -0.61 -26.32
N ALA A 402 8.04 -0.54 -27.56
CA ALA A 402 7.26 -1.60 -28.16
C ALA A 402 8.05 -2.84 -28.60
N LEU A 403 9.35 -2.71 -28.82
CA LEU A 403 10.21 -3.86 -29.19
C LEU A 403 10.24 -4.96 -28.15
N TRP A 404 10.04 -4.61 -26.87
CA TRP A 404 10.00 -5.58 -25.79
C TRP A 404 8.76 -6.49 -25.81
N LEU A 405 7.73 -6.16 -26.60
CA LEU A 405 6.59 -7.06 -26.83
C LEU A 405 7.05 -8.37 -27.46
N PHE A 406 7.96 -8.31 -28.42
CA PHE A 406 8.40 -9.51 -29.14
C PHE A 406 8.97 -10.60 -28.20
N PRO A 407 10.01 -10.34 -27.38
CA PRO A 407 10.53 -11.37 -26.48
C PRO A 407 9.51 -11.77 -25.41
N THR A 408 8.61 -10.87 -25.01
CA THR A 408 7.59 -11.18 -23.98
C THR A 408 6.51 -12.09 -24.51
N VAL A 409 5.96 -11.83 -25.70
CA VAL A 409 4.95 -12.69 -26.33
C VAL A 409 5.57 -14.03 -26.73
N TYR A 410 6.79 -14.03 -27.28
CA TYR A 410 7.51 -15.25 -27.58
C TYR A 410 7.66 -16.15 -26.33
N LYS A 411 8.10 -15.57 -25.23
CA LYS A 411 8.25 -16.27 -23.95
C LYS A 411 6.91 -16.79 -23.42
N TYR A 412 5.85 -15.98 -23.52
CA TYR A 412 4.51 -16.38 -23.11
C TYR A 412 4.05 -17.62 -23.88
N ILE A 413 4.16 -17.62 -25.21
CA ILE A 413 3.75 -18.74 -26.06
C ILE A 413 4.63 -19.97 -25.76
N SER A 414 5.93 -19.78 -25.59
CA SER A 414 6.86 -20.89 -25.29
C SER A 414 6.55 -21.59 -23.97
N GLU A 415 6.13 -20.83 -22.96
CA GLU A 415 5.79 -21.39 -21.63
C GLU A 415 4.37 -21.94 -21.56
N SER A 416 3.40 -21.28 -22.20
CA SER A 416 1.99 -21.65 -22.12
C SER A 416 1.52 -22.62 -23.18
N GLY A 417 2.19 -22.69 -24.33
CA GLY A 417 1.74 -23.40 -25.52
C GLY A 417 0.58 -22.74 -26.28
N ASP A 418 0.15 -21.53 -25.86
CA ASP A 418 -0.99 -20.80 -26.43
C ASP A 418 -0.60 -20.08 -27.74
N SER A 419 -0.38 -20.84 -28.80
CA SER A 419 -0.08 -20.27 -30.11
C SER A 419 -1.25 -19.51 -30.75
N ALA A 420 -2.49 -19.86 -30.37
CA ALA A 420 -3.68 -19.18 -30.86
C ALA A 420 -3.75 -17.70 -30.44
N PHE A 421 -3.03 -17.33 -29.39
CA PHE A 421 -2.91 -15.95 -28.96
C PHE A 421 -2.38 -15.00 -30.06
N LEU A 422 -1.59 -15.49 -31.00
CA LEU A 422 -1.09 -14.68 -32.13
C LEU A 422 -2.19 -14.18 -33.05
N ASP A 423 -3.31 -14.90 -33.13
CA ASP A 423 -4.46 -14.58 -33.99
C ASP A 423 -5.52 -13.74 -33.28
N GLU A 424 -5.37 -13.48 -31.97
CA GLU A 424 -6.31 -12.63 -31.23
C GLU A 424 -6.22 -11.16 -31.70
N GLU A 425 -7.39 -10.57 -32.02
CA GLU A 425 -7.49 -9.16 -32.43
C GLU A 425 -7.56 -8.23 -31.22
N ILE A 426 -6.66 -7.26 -31.14
CA ILE A 426 -6.59 -6.25 -30.09
C ILE A 426 -6.71 -4.86 -30.68
N LEU A 427 -7.52 -4.02 -30.06
CA LEU A 427 -7.74 -2.64 -30.45
C LEU A 427 -6.48 -1.80 -30.20
N TYR A 428 -6.08 -0.98 -31.17
CA TYR A 428 -5.03 0.02 -30.99
C TYR A 428 -5.47 1.17 -30.08
N ALA A 429 -4.51 1.91 -29.53
CA ALA A 429 -4.78 2.98 -28.58
C ALA A 429 -5.53 4.18 -29.18
N ASN A 430 -5.27 4.52 -30.44
CA ASN A 430 -5.58 5.85 -31.01
C ASN A 430 -6.80 5.95 -31.91
N ASP A 431 -7.21 4.93 -32.67
CA ASP A 431 -8.17 5.15 -33.75
C ASP A 431 -9.29 4.12 -33.91
N GLY A 432 -9.40 3.17 -33.03
CA GLY A 432 -10.42 2.13 -33.12
C GLY A 432 -10.13 1.03 -34.14
N GLU A 433 -8.99 1.04 -34.82
CA GLU A 433 -8.52 -0.09 -35.61
C GLU A 433 -8.08 -1.25 -34.72
N LYS A 434 -8.16 -2.47 -35.26
CA LYS A 434 -7.66 -3.69 -34.62
C LYS A 434 -6.53 -4.29 -35.43
N GLY A 435 -5.61 -4.90 -34.74
CA GLY A 435 -4.60 -5.77 -35.33
C GLY A 435 -4.53 -7.09 -34.57
N THR A 436 -4.13 -8.15 -35.24
CA THR A 436 -3.77 -9.38 -34.52
C THR A 436 -2.54 -9.13 -33.65
N VAL A 437 -2.36 -9.95 -32.61
CA VAL A 437 -1.13 -9.89 -31.79
C VAL A 437 0.10 -10.02 -32.68
N TYR A 438 0.06 -10.89 -33.70
CA TYR A 438 1.15 -11.05 -34.67
C TYR A 438 1.46 -9.77 -35.42
N ASP A 439 0.41 -9.09 -35.95
CA ASP A 439 0.56 -7.83 -36.67
C ASP A 439 1.12 -6.71 -35.77
N GLN A 440 0.62 -6.62 -34.55
CA GLN A 440 1.06 -5.58 -33.60
C GLN A 440 2.52 -5.75 -33.20
N ILE A 441 2.98 -6.99 -32.98
CA ILE A 441 4.40 -7.28 -32.73
C ILE A 441 5.22 -6.93 -33.99
N GLY A 442 4.73 -7.29 -35.18
CA GLY A 442 5.40 -6.97 -36.42
C GLY A 442 5.56 -5.47 -36.65
N ARG A 443 4.51 -4.66 -36.37
CA ARG A 443 4.56 -3.19 -36.47
C ARG A 443 5.54 -2.54 -35.50
N ALA A 444 5.80 -3.13 -34.36
CA ALA A 444 6.79 -2.62 -33.40
C ALA A 444 8.22 -2.55 -33.99
N HIS A 445 8.49 -3.29 -35.06
CA HIS A 445 9.79 -3.32 -35.75
C HIS A 445 9.91 -2.32 -36.92
N VAL A 446 8.82 -1.68 -37.28
CA VAL A 446 8.79 -0.79 -38.45
C VAL A 446 8.85 0.67 -38.03
#